data_e230700a8df0c36c135723f44c59fd70
#
_entry.id   e230700a8df0c36c135723f44c59fd70
#
_cell.length_a   1.000
_cell.length_b   1.000
_cell.length_c   1.000
_cell.angle_alpha   90.00
_cell.angle_beta   90.00
_cell.angle_gamma   90.00
#
_symmetry.space_group_name_H-M   'P 1'
#
loop_
_entity.id
_entity.type
_entity.pdbx_description
1 polymer ?
#
loop_
_entity_poly.entity_id
_entity_poly.type
_entity_poly.pdbx_seq_one_letter_code
_entity_poly.pdbx_strand_id
1 'polypeptide(L)'
;MRGYGIPQAAWFTECLTDDMATAIGMDPYEFRMKNCMEDGFVDPANGITFHSYGLKKCMEAGKKYIHWDEKREAYKNQTGPVRRGVGMAIFCYKTGVHPISLETSSVRMVLNQDGSIQVSMGATEIGQGA
;
A
#
# COMPACT_ATOMS: atom_id res chain seq x y z
N MET A 1 5.41 -12.09 10.99
CA MET A 1 4.12 -12.04 10.20
C MET A 1 4.23 -10.88 9.21
N ARG A 2 4.14 -11.16 7.92
CA ARG A 2 4.21 -10.12 6.88
C ARG A 2 2.93 -9.27 6.92
N GLY A 3 3.08 -7.93 6.87
CA GLY A 3 1.99 -6.97 6.92
C GLY A 3 1.61 -6.46 8.31
N TYR A 4 1.92 -7.15 9.39
CA TYR A 4 1.78 -6.76 10.80
C TYR A 4 0.54 -5.90 11.15
N GLY A 5 -0.66 -6.36 10.72
CA GLY A 5 -1.94 -5.68 10.95
C GLY A 5 -2.36 -4.69 9.85
N ILE A 6 -1.48 -4.35 8.91
CA ILE A 6 -1.83 -3.45 7.80
C ILE A 6 -2.94 -4.02 6.89
N PRO A 7 -2.99 -5.34 6.56
CA PRO A 7 -4.10 -5.85 5.76
C PRO A 7 -5.46 -5.62 6.41
N GLN A 8 -5.58 -5.80 7.73
CA GLN A 8 -6.82 -5.57 8.47
C GLN A 8 -7.16 -4.08 8.54
N ALA A 9 -6.16 -3.23 8.83
CA ALA A 9 -6.34 -1.79 8.88
C ALA A 9 -6.71 -1.24 7.49
N ALA A 10 -6.04 -1.68 6.44
CA ALA A 10 -6.34 -1.28 5.07
C ALA A 10 -7.76 -1.68 4.66
N TRP A 11 -8.16 -2.92 4.95
CA TRP A 11 -9.53 -3.35 4.66
C TRP A 11 -10.58 -2.45 5.32
N PHE A 12 -10.44 -2.20 6.62
CA PHE A 12 -11.35 -1.35 7.35
C PHE A 12 -11.38 0.09 6.82
N THR A 13 -10.21 0.69 6.63
CA THR A 13 -10.08 2.08 6.18
C THR A 13 -10.62 2.26 4.76
N GLU A 14 -10.33 1.31 3.88
CA GLU A 14 -10.73 1.41 2.49
C GLU A 14 -12.23 1.16 2.27
N CYS A 15 -12.85 0.27 3.06
CA CYS A 15 -14.31 0.13 3.09
C CYS A 15 -14.97 1.43 3.57
N LEU A 16 -14.47 2.01 4.67
CA LEU A 16 -14.97 3.29 5.17
C LEU A 16 -14.78 4.42 4.16
N THR A 17 -13.68 4.42 3.43
CA THR A 17 -13.40 5.40 2.36
C THR A 17 -14.43 5.29 1.23
N ASP A 18 -14.80 4.09 0.82
CA ASP A 18 -15.85 3.88 -0.17
C ASP A 18 -17.23 4.32 0.32
N ASP A 19 -17.54 4.04 1.59
CA ASP A 19 -18.79 4.48 2.22
C ASP A 19 -18.88 6.01 2.29
N MET A 20 -17.79 6.68 2.69
CA MET A 20 -17.72 8.14 2.72
C MET A 20 -17.87 8.75 1.33
N ALA A 21 -17.16 8.22 0.33
CA ALA A 21 -17.28 8.69 -1.05
C ALA A 21 -18.73 8.55 -1.55
N THR A 22 -19.35 7.42 -1.27
CA THR A 22 -20.75 7.15 -1.62
C THR A 22 -21.70 8.12 -0.94
N ALA A 23 -21.52 8.37 0.36
CA ALA A 23 -22.37 9.25 1.15
C ALA A 23 -22.38 10.70 0.63
N ILE A 24 -21.27 11.16 0.06
CA ILE A 24 -21.18 12.51 -0.53
C ILE A 24 -21.38 12.54 -2.06
N GLY A 25 -21.73 11.40 -2.67
CA GLY A 25 -21.96 11.28 -4.10
C GLY A 25 -20.71 11.45 -4.96
N MET A 26 -19.53 11.15 -4.42
CA MET A 26 -18.25 11.26 -5.11
C MET A 26 -17.80 9.88 -5.61
N ASP A 27 -17.11 9.83 -6.76
CA ASP A 27 -16.46 8.61 -7.20
C ASP A 27 -15.35 8.19 -6.21
N PRO A 28 -15.25 6.92 -5.81
CA PRO A 28 -14.24 6.46 -4.86
C PRO A 28 -12.79 6.69 -5.30
N TYR A 29 -12.51 6.67 -6.60
CA TYR A 29 -11.19 7.04 -7.13
C TYR A 29 -10.92 8.53 -6.91
N GLU A 30 -11.86 9.39 -7.29
CA GLU A 30 -11.72 10.84 -7.13
C GLU A 30 -11.59 11.24 -5.66
N PHE A 31 -12.32 10.57 -4.77
CA PHE A 31 -12.21 10.79 -3.33
C PHE A 31 -10.79 10.49 -2.83
N ARG A 32 -10.20 9.35 -3.27
CA ARG A 32 -8.82 8.98 -2.91
C ARG A 32 -7.80 9.95 -3.49
N MET A 33 -7.95 10.32 -4.77
CA MET A 33 -7.04 11.28 -5.42
C MET A 33 -7.01 12.62 -4.70
N LYS A 34 -8.16 13.07 -4.21
CA LYS A 34 -8.29 14.34 -3.48
C LYS A 34 -7.67 14.29 -2.08
N ASN A 35 -7.71 13.15 -1.41
CA ASN A 35 -7.23 12.97 -0.05
C ASN A 35 -5.84 12.32 0.05
N CYS A 36 -5.25 11.93 -1.07
CA CYS A 36 -3.95 11.31 -1.11
C CYS A 36 -2.84 12.35 -0.88
N MET A 37 -1.85 11.95 -0.09
CA MET A 37 -0.64 12.75 0.12
C MET A 37 0.12 12.99 -1.19
N GLU A 38 0.97 13.99 -1.19
CA GLU A 38 1.84 14.36 -2.31
C GLU A 38 3.31 14.35 -1.88
N ASP A 39 4.21 14.38 -2.86
CA ASP A 39 5.63 14.53 -2.60
C ASP A 39 5.88 15.81 -1.78
N GLY A 40 6.72 15.69 -0.77
CA GLY A 40 7.00 16.78 0.16
C GLY A 40 6.01 16.89 1.34
N PHE A 41 4.99 16.05 1.41
CA PHE A 41 4.09 16.03 2.57
C PHE A 41 4.88 15.71 3.85
N VAL A 42 4.65 16.52 4.87
CA VAL A 42 5.23 16.31 6.20
C VAL A 42 4.15 15.71 7.11
N ASP A 43 4.39 14.52 7.61
CA ASP A 43 3.49 13.86 8.55
C ASP A 43 3.45 14.65 9.86
N PRO A 44 2.30 15.23 10.24
CA PRO A 44 2.21 16.05 11.45
C PRO A 44 2.39 15.25 12.74
N ALA A 45 2.22 13.93 12.70
CA ALA A 45 2.36 13.08 13.88
C ALA A 45 3.82 12.80 14.25
N ASN A 46 4.73 12.81 13.28
CA ASN A 46 6.12 12.39 13.50
C ASN A 46 7.17 13.26 12.80
N GLY A 47 6.76 14.26 12.01
CA GLY A 47 7.64 15.17 11.29
C GLY A 47 8.38 14.54 10.11
N ILE A 48 8.02 13.33 9.69
CA ILE A 48 8.67 12.65 8.56
C ILE A 48 8.19 13.28 7.25
N THR A 49 9.12 13.63 6.38
CA THR A 49 8.84 14.12 5.04
C THR A 49 8.86 12.96 4.04
N PHE A 50 7.83 12.89 3.22
CA PHE A 50 7.75 11.90 2.13
C PHE A 50 8.34 12.50 0.86
N HIS A 51 9.53 12.05 0.45
CA HIS A 51 10.26 12.58 -0.69
C HIS A 51 9.97 11.87 -2.03
N SER A 52 9.30 10.75 -2.00
CA SER A 52 8.97 9.98 -3.21
C SER A 52 7.68 9.21 -2.97
N TYR A 53 6.56 9.84 -3.28
CA TYR A 53 5.23 9.32 -3.03
C TYR A 53 4.46 9.07 -4.33
N GLY A 54 4.68 7.89 -4.92
CA GLY A 54 4.14 7.52 -6.23
C GLY A 54 2.70 7.02 -6.24
N LEU A 55 1.96 7.07 -5.12
CA LEU A 55 0.66 6.44 -5.00
C LEU A 55 -0.39 7.00 -5.97
N LYS A 56 -0.43 8.32 -6.18
CA LYS A 56 -1.30 8.94 -7.18
C LYS A 56 -1.07 8.39 -8.58
N LYS A 57 0.19 8.26 -8.99
CA LYS A 57 0.57 7.66 -10.28
C LYS A 57 0.15 6.19 -10.38
N CYS A 58 0.25 5.44 -9.29
CA CYS A 58 -0.23 4.06 -9.23
C CYS A 58 -1.76 3.99 -9.40
N MET A 59 -2.50 4.88 -8.74
CA MET A 59 -3.96 4.95 -8.89
C MET A 59 -4.37 5.33 -10.32
N GLU A 60 -3.72 6.30 -10.94
CA GLU A 60 -3.94 6.69 -12.33
C GLU A 60 -3.68 5.53 -13.31
N ALA A 61 -2.56 4.85 -13.13
CA ALA A 61 -2.21 3.67 -13.93
C ALA A 61 -3.23 2.54 -13.72
N GLY A 62 -3.60 2.25 -12.46
CA GLY A 62 -4.60 1.26 -12.11
C GLY A 62 -5.97 1.58 -12.69
N LYS A 63 -6.42 2.83 -12.56
CA LYS A 63 -7.67 3.32 -13.15
C LYS A 63 -7.74 3.02 -14.65
N LYS A 64 -6.67 3.39 -15.37
CA LYS A 64 -6.55 3.16 -16.81
C LYS A 64 -6.52 1.67 -17.15
N TYR A 65 -5.72 0.89 -16.42
CA TYR A 65 -5.53 -0.53 -16.67
C TYR A 65 -6.81 -1.35 -16.53
N ILE A 66 -7.63 -1.06 -15.52
CA ILE A 66 -8.88 -1.79 -15.27
C ILE A 66 -10.08 -1.21 -16.03
N HIS A 67 -9.91 -0.17 -16.84
CA HIS A 67 -11.02 0.55 -17.51
C HIS A 67 -12.07 1.01 -16.50
N TRP A 68 -11.66 1.74 -15.49
CA TRP A 68 -12.50 2.13 -14.35
C TRP A 68 -13.80 2.83 -14.78
N ASP A 69 -13.70 3.91 -15.53
CA ASP A 69 -14.87 4.75 -15.89
C ASP A 69 -15.89 3.97 -16.72
N GLU A 70 -15.43 3.19 -17.69
CA GLU A 70 -16.27 2.34 -18.53
C GLU A 70 -17.01 1.28 -17.71
N LYS A 71 -16.28 0.61 -16.80
CA LYS A 71 -16.86 -0.43 -15.94
C LYS A 71 -17.80 0.14 -14.89
N ARG A 72 -17.48 1.29 -14.31
CA ARG A 72 -18.36 1.98 -13.36
C ARG A 72 -19.69 2.32 -14.01
N GLU A 73 -19.67 2.84 -15.24
CA GLU A 73 -20.89 3.14 -15.97
C GLU A 73 -21.65 1.88 -16.38
N ALA A 74 -20.96 0.88 -16.95
CA ALA A 74 -21.59 -0.37 -17.39
C ALA A 74 -22.24 -1.16 -16.25
N TYR A 75 -21.71 -1.03 -15.01
CA TYR A 75 -22.20 -1.80 -13.86
C TYR A 75 -23.19 -1.03 -12.97
N LYS A 76 -23.59 0.15 -13.36
CA LYS A 76 -24.44 1.05 -12.55
C LYS A 76 -25.87 0.53 -12.33
N ASN A 77 -26.49 -0.02 -13.38
CA ASN A 77 -27.91 -0.39 -13.41
C ASN A 77 -28.10 -1.88 -13.76
N GLN A 78 -27.38 -2.75 -13.11
CA GLN A 78 -27.46 -4.19 -13.38
C GLN A 78 -28.73 -4.80 -12.82
N THR A 79 -29.33 -5.73 -13.60
CA THR A 79 -30.47 -6.56 -13.20
C THR A 79 -30.09 -8.04 -13.25
N GLY A 80 -30.85 -8.90 -12.55
CA GLY A 80 -30.59 -10.34 -12.52
C GLY A 80 -29.74 -10.82 -11.33
N PRO A 81 -29.47 -12.10 -11.22
CA PRO A 81 -28.81 -12.70 -10.06
C PRO A 81 -27.30 -12.48 -10.02
N VAL A 82 -26.67 -12.21 -11.16
CA VAL A 82 -25.23 -11.96 -11.25
C VAL A 82 -24.98 -10.45 -11.24
N ARG A 83 -24.12 -10.01 -10.34
CA ARG A 83 -23.67 -8.61 -10.23
C ARG A 83 -22.17 -8.54 -10.48
N ARG A 84 -21.74 -7.49 -11.12
CA ARG A 84 -20.34 -7.17 -11.36
C ARG A 84 -20.00 -5.83 -10.73
N GLY A 85 -18.80 -5.69 -10.24
CA GLY A 85 -18.30 -4.44 -9.67
C GLY A 85 -16.85 -4.21 -10.04
N VAL A 86 -16.41 -2.98 -9.86
CA VAL A 86 -15.02 -2.58 -9.91
C VAL A 86 -14.73 -1.79 -8.65
N GLY A 87 -13.64 -2.11 -8.00
CA GLY A 87 -13.20 -1.45 -6.77
C GLY A 87 -11.71 -1.14 -6.81
N MET A 88 -11.30 -0.22 -5.97
CA MET A 88 -9.91 0.17 -5.77
C MET A 88 -9.65 0.28 -4.28
N ALA A 89 -8.51 -0.21 -3.84
CA ALA A 89 -8.01 -0.01 -2.49
C ALA A 89 -6.57 0.45 -2.54
N ILE A 90 -6.19 1.31 -1.62
CA ILE A 90 -4.83 1.81 -1.47
C ILE A 90 -4.38 1.62 -0.02
N PHE A 91 -3.09 1.46 0.18
CA PHE A 91 -2.55 1.39 1.54
C PHE A 91 -1.11 1.87 1.57
N CYS A 92 -0.65 2.23 2.75
CA CYS A 92 0.73 2.55 3.03
C CYS A 92 1.24 1.62 4.12
N TYR A 93 2.43 1.07 3.91
CA TYR A 93 3.13 0.28 4.92
C TYR A 93 4.53 0.82 5.13
N LYS A 94 4.83 1.20 6.34
CA LYS A 94 6.14 1.72 6.69
C LYS A 94 7.14 0.59 6.85
N THR A 95 8.32 0.74 6.28
CA THR A 95 9.46 -0.12 6.56
C THR A 95 10.18 0.38 7.81
N GLY A 96 10.57 -0.55 8.67
CA GLY A 96 11.25 -0.24 9.93
C GLY A 96 10.31 -0.04 11.12
N VAL A 97 10.87 -0.06 12.33
CA VAL A 97 10.14 0.17 13.59
C VAL A 97 10.02 1.66 13.86
N HIS A 98 8.81 2.14 14.02
CA HIS A 98 8.51 3.54 14.36
C HIS A 98 8.06 3.64 15.83
N PRO A 99 8.39 4.73 16.55
CA PRO A 99 9.13 5.93 16.12
C PRO A 99 10.64 5.83 16.29
N ILE A 100 11.15 4.75 16.85
CA ILE A 100 12.52 4.61 17.30
C ILE A 100 13.26 3.60 16.42
N SER A 101 14.45 3.97 15.96
CA SER A 101 15.37 3.07 15.28
C SER A 101 15.97 2.08 16.28
N LEU A 102 15.21 1.08 16.69
CA LEU A 102 15.67 -0.02 17.55
C LEU A 102 16.25 -1.17 16.74
N GLU A 103 16.32 -1.03 15.43
CA GLU A 103 16.77 -2.10 14.55
C GLU A 103 18.28 -2.17 14.55
N THR A 104 18.78 -3.32 14.97
CA THR A 104 20.20 -3.67 14.89
C THR A 104 20.35 -4.88 13.99
N SER A 105 21.42 -4.90 13.22
CA SER A 105 21.79 -6.04 12.41
C SER A 105 23.26 -6.37 12.62
N SER A 106 23.58 -7.64 12.53
CA SER A 106 24.96 -8.13 12.58
C SER A 106 25.21 -9.12 11.47
N VAL A 107 26.46 -9.21 11.05
CA VAL A 107 26.93 -10.20 10.07
C VAL A 107 28.08 -10.97 10.67
N ARG A 108 28.00 -12.30 10.57
CA ARG A 108 29.13 -13.20 10.86
C ARG A 108 29.49 -13.92 9.58
N MET A 109 30.76 -13.85 9.20
CA MET A 109 31.31 -14.56 8.05
C MET A 109 32.36 -15.56 8.50
N VAL A 110 32.36 -16.74 7.88
CA VAL A 110 33.34 -17.78 8.09
C VAL A 110 33.85 -18.23 6.74
N LEU A 111 35.16 -18.11 6.51
CA LEU A 111 35.83 -18.66 5.34
C LEU A 111 36.18 -20.12 5.63
N ASN A 112 35.65 -21.04 4.83
CA ASN A 112 35.93 -22.46 4.94
C ASN A 112 37.21 -22.84 4.16
N GLN A 113 37.76 -24.01 4.45
CA GLN A 113 39.01 -24.48 3.82
C GLN A 113 38.87 -24.76 2.32
N ASP A 114 37.66 -25.02 1.83
CA ASP A 114 37.33 -25.22 0.43
C ASP A 114 37.14 -23.90 -0.35
N GLY A 115 37.34 -22.75 0.31
CA GLY A 115 37.17 -21.42 -0.26
C GLY A 115 35.73 -20.91 -0.25
N SER A 116 34.77 -21.67 0.25
CA SER A 116 33.40 -21.18 0.42
C SER A 116 33.28 -20.23 1.62
N ILE A 117 32.31 -19.32 1.57
CA ILE A 117 32.04 -18.38 2.65
C ILE A 117 30.63 -18.66 3.20
N GLN A 118 30.59 -18.96 4.49
CA GLN A 118 29.31 -19.01 5.20
C GLN A 118 28.98 -17.62 5.75
N VAL A 119 27.79 -17.10 5.42
CA VAL A 119 27.31 -15.82 5.90
C VAL A 119 26.08 -16.03 6.77
N SER A 120 26.13 -15.53 7.99
CA SER A 120 24.98 -15.44 8.90
C SER A 120 24.67 -13.97 9.12
N MET A 121 23.46 -13.55 8.82
CA MET A 121 23.08 -12.13 8.86
C MET A 121 21.65 -11.94 9.39
N GLY A 122 21.37 -10.75 9.91
CA GLY A 122 20.05 -10.38 10.43
C GLY A 122 19.03 -9.95 9.37
N ALA A 123 19.41 -9.81 8.12
CA ALA A 123 18.47 -9.49 7.04
C ALA A 123 17.53 -10.66 6.77
N THR A 124 16.27 -10.51 7.19
CA THR A 124 15.25 -11.57 7.08
C THR A 124 14.37 -11.32 5.89
N GLU A 125 14.33 -12.28 4.95
CA GLU A 125 13.44 -12.23 3.79
C GLU A 125 12.15 -13.00 4.08
N ILE A 126 11.02 -12.34 3.91
CA ILE A 126 9.67 -12.89 4.04
C ILE A 126 8.79 -12.58 2.82
N GLY A 127 9.41 -12.25 1.71
CA GLY A 127 8.77 -11.87 0.44
C GLY A 127 8.71 -10.36 0.20
N GLN A 128 9.43 -9.55 1.03
CA GLN A 128 9.48 -8.09 0.85
C GLN A 128 10.65 -7.63 -0.03
N GLY A 129 11.56 -8.51 -0.43
CA GLY A 129 12.69 -8.20 -1.29
C GLY A 129 13.91 -7.64 -0.54
N ALA A 130 14.22 -8.18 0.64
CA ALA A 130 15.39 -7.78 1.44
C ALA A 130 16.72 -8.19 0.78
#